data_897f3c1addf7d6e6cdb55cc4b365744d
#
_entry.id   897f3c1addf7d6e6cdb55cc4b365744d
#
_cell.length_a   1.000
_cell.length_b   1.000
_cell.length_c   1.000
_cell.angle_alpha   90.00
_cell.angle_beta   90.00
_cell.angle_gamma   90.00
#
_symmetry.space_group_name_H-M   'P 1'
#
loop_
_entity.id
_entity.type
_entity.pdbx_description
1 polymer ?
#
loop_
_entity_poly.entity_id
_entity_poly.type
_entity_poly.pdbx_seq_one_letter_code
_entity_poly.pdbx_strand_id
1 'polypeptide(L)' 'AKGFFKCHRSYIVNLSHIKQFTRTMVTTGISSVPISRNNYSAFKDAYFSYMFDSNSG' A
#
# COMPACT_ATOMS: atom_id res chain seq x y z
N ALA A 1 -1.00 -4.16 -12.77
CA ALA A 1 -2.17 -3.28 -12.72
C ALA A 1 -1.91 -2.12 -11.78
N LYS A 2 -2.46 -0.97 -12.11
CA LYS A 2 -2.30 0.22 -11.29
C LYS A 2 -3.13 0.11 -10.02
N GLY A 3 -2.62 0.64 -8.94
CA GLY A 3 -3.36 0.67 -7.70
C GLY A 3 -3.12 -0.52 -6.80
N PHE A 4 -2.22 -1.42 -7.19
CA PHE A 4 -1.87 -2.57 -6.36
C PHE A 4 -0.42 -2.53 -5.98
N PHE A 5 -0.12 -3.02 -4.80
CA PHE A 5 1.25 -3.10 -4.33
C PHE A 5 1.47 -4.41 -3.59
N LYS A 6 2.59 -5.06 -3.85
CA LYS A 6 2.95 -6.31 -3.20
C LYS A 6 3.67 -6.00 -1.90
N CYS A 7 2.96 -6.10 -0.79
CA CYS A 7 3.50 -5.81 0.54
C CYS A 7 4.43 -6.91 1.04
N HIS A 8 4.17 -8.13 0.62
CA HIS A 8 4.88 -9.31 1.10
C HIS A 8 4.82 -10.35 0.00
N ARG A 9 5.67 -11.37 0.08
CA ARG A 9 5.69 -12.39 -0.97
C ARG A 9 4.32 -13.02 -1.23
N SER A 10 3.46 -13.04 -0.23
CA SER A 10 2.14 -13.65 -0.36
C SER A 10 0.98 -12.66 -0.28
N TYR A 11 1.26 -11.37 -0.17
CA TYR A 11 0.19 -10.39 0.05
C TYR A 11 0.29 -9.24 -0.93
N ILE A 12 -0.84 -8.91 -1.53
CA ILE A 12 -0.97 -7.75 -2.42
C ILE A 12 -2.11 -6.90 -1.88
N VAL A 13 -1.89 -5.58 -1.80
CA VAL A 13 -2.93 -4.67 -1.32
C VAL A 13 -3.38 -3.76 -2.44
N ASN A 14 -4.62 -3.33 -2.35
CA ASN A 14 -5.17 -2.33 -3.25
C ASN A 14 -4.96 -0.96 -2.61
N LEU A 15 -4.15 -0.12 -3.25
CA LEU A 15 -3.79 1.17 -2.70
C LEU A 15 -4.99 2.08 -2.47
N SER A 16 -6.06 1.89 -3.23
CA SER A 16 -7.27 2.69 -3.05
C SER A 16 -8.07 2.30 -1.82
N HIS A 17 -7.79 1.13 -1.24
CA HIS A 17 -8.53 0.64 -0.08
C HIS A 17 -7.79 0.82 1.23
N ILE A 18 -6.63 1.44 1.20
CA ILE A 18 -5.82 1.61 2.41
C ILE A 18 -6.44 2.69 3.28
N LYS A 19 -6.67 2.34 4.54
CA LYS A 19 -7.17 3.28 5.54
C LYS A 19 -6.03 3.89 6.34
N GLN A 20 -5.07 3.07 6.71
CA GLN A 20 -3.89 3.53 7.41
C GLN A 20 -2.81 2.48 7.30
N PHE A 21 -1.60 2.86 7.67
CA PHE A 21 -0.50 1.91 7.65
C PHE A 21 0.53 2.31 8.69
N THR A 22 1.27 1.32 9.13
CA THR A 22 2.42 1.51 9.99
C THR A 22 3.62 0.87 9.31
N ARG A 23 4.76 0.91 9.98
CA ARG A 23 5.98 0.33 9.41
C ARG A 23 5.91 -1.17 9.25
N THR A 24 4.98 -1.83 9.93
CA THR A 24 4.89 -3.28 9.92
C THR A 24 3.55 -3.80 9.42
N MET A 25 2.56 -2.94 9.30
CA MET A 25 1.20 -3.35 8.92
C MET A 25 0.57 -2.33 8.01
N VAL A 26 -0.26 -2.82 7.11
CA VAL A 26 -1.10 -1.98 6.26
C VAL A 26 -2.54 -2.38 6.51
N THR A 27 -3.39 -1.41 6.86
CA THR A 27 -4.79 -1.65 7.17
C THR A 27 -5.67 -1.18 6.03
N THR A 28 -6.48 -2.08 5.51
CA THR A 28 -7.47 -1.76 4.49
C THR A 28 -8.85 -1.75 5.14
N GLY A 29 -9.89 -1.53 4.32
CA GLY A 29 -11.24 -1.50 4.85
C GLY A 29 -11.74 -2.85 5.35
N ILE A 30 -11.12 -3.94 4.94
CA ILE A 30 -11.58 -5.29 5.27
C ILE A 30 -10.61 -6.07 6.12
N SER A 31 -9.32 -5.75 6.07
CA SER A 31 -8.34 -6.51 6.83
C SER A 31 -7.04 -5.75 6.97
N SER A 32 -6.13 -6.32 7.73
CA SER A 32 -4.77 -5.81 7.86
C SER A 32 -3.80 -6.85 7.31
N VAL A 33 -2.77 -6.39 6.62
CA VAL A 33 -1.75 -7.30 6.09
C VAL A 33 -0.38 -6.83 6.56
N PRO A 34 0.55 -7.76 6.78
CA PRO A 34 1.90 -7.39 7.20
C PRO A 34 2.68 -6.82 6.02
N ILE A 35 3.59 -5.91 6.34
CA ILE A 35 4.51 -5.40 5.33
C ILE A 35 5.92 -5.52 5.89
N SER A 36 6.86 -5.98 5.07
CA SER A 36 8.23 -6.13 5.51
C SER A 36 8.92 -4.76 5.56
N ARG A 37 9.93 -4.66 6.41
CA ARG A 37 10.70 -3.42 6.54
C ARG A 37 11.30 -2.99 5.22
N ASN A 38 11.79 -3.94 4.46
CA ASN A 38 12.42 -3.64 3.18
C ASN A 38 11.43 -3.10 2.16
N ASN A 39 10.16 -3.46 2.32
CA ASN A 39 9.14 -3.03 1.39
C ASN A 39 8.41 -1.75 1.84
N TYR A 40 8.59 -1.37 3.10
CA TYR A 40 7.86 -0.22 3.62
C TYR A 40 8.16 1.06 2.83
N SER A 41 9.41 1.32 2.56
CA SER A 41 9.81 2.52 1.84
C SER A 41 9.22 2.53 0.43
N ALA A 42 9.32 1.40 -0.27
CA ALA A 42 8.74 1.27 -1.60
C ALA A 42 7.23 1.39 -1.57
N PHE A 43 6.60 0.81 -0.55
CA PHE A 43 5.16 0.91 -0.38
C PHE A 43 4.73 2.37 -0.22
N LYS A 44 5.44 3.09 0.63
CA LYS A 44 5.11 4.49 0.89
C LYS A 44 5.22 5.32 -0.38
N ASP A 45 6.28 5.10 -1.15
CA ASP A 45 6.46 5.78 -2.42
C ASP A 45 5.33 5.46 -3.40
N ALA A 46 4.97 4.18 -3.49
CA ALA A 46 3.90 3.75 -4.38
C ALA A 46 2.56 4.35 -3.97
N TYR A 47 2.31 4.38 -2.66
CA TYR A 47 1.06 4.93 -2.15
C TYR A 47 0.93 6.42 -2.47
N PHE A 48 1.99 7.17 -2.21
CA PHE A 48 1.95 8.61 -2.49
C PHE A 48 1.88 8.89 -3.99
N SER A 49 2.59 8.13 -4.81
CA SER A 49 2.48 8.27 -6.26
C SER A 49 1.06 8.01 -6.73
N TYR A 50 0.44 6.98 -6.18
CA TYR A 50 -0.93 6.66 -6.54
C TYR A 50 -1.88 7.79 -6.17
N MET A 51 -1.70 8.34 -4.98
CA MET A 51 -2.54 9.44 -4.51
C MET A 51 -2.37 10.69 -5.37
N PHE A 52 -1.14 11.01 -5.74
CA PHE A 52 -0.89 12.16 -6.60
C PHE A 52 -1.49 11.97 -7.97
N ASP A 53 -1.38 10.79 -8.54
CA ASP A 53 -1.98 10.50 -9.84
C ASP A 53 -3.50 10.64 -9.79
N SER A 54 -4.11 10.17 -8.71
CA SER A 54 -5.54 10.28 -8.56
C SER A 54 -5.99 11.74 -8.50
N ASN A 55 -5.19 12.57 -7.83
CA ASN A 55 -5.52 13.99 -7.69
C ASN A 55 -5.27 14.76 -8.98
N SER A 56 -4.31 14.33 -9.76
CA SER A 56 -3.95 15.02 -11.01
C SER A 56 -4.91 14.68 -12.13
N GLY A 57 -5.50 13.53 -12.03
CA GLY A 57 -6.37 13.06 -13.08
C GLY A 57 -7.74 13.56 -12.95
#